data_f8e0771d42c3ff8f348d458f4a30fb98
#
_entry.id   f8e0771d42c3ff8f348d458f4a30fb98
#
_cell.length_a   1.000
_cell.length_b   1.000
_cell.length_c   1.000
_cell.angle_alpha   90.00
_cell.angle_beta   90.00
_cell.angle_gamma   90.00
#
_symmetry.space_group_name_H-M   'P 1'
#
loop_
_entity.id
_entity.type
_entity.pdbx_description
1 polymer ?
#
loop_
_entity_poly.entity_id
_entity_poly.type
_entity_poly.pdbx_seq_one_letter_code
_entity_poly.pdbx_strand_id
1 'polypeptide(L)'
;MAIQYFDCKGYGQLEPSQVWFTRAGMSESQCELDPDKFAAHFPALPTEVAGGKIYAEVGAFLMIDKERKIATVPTAAMGALGFKMGINYSTEVLYNQFTPGRRNFCMIAGEYLPRIGFIEPGMRICTNTVAWDDTVFEVDAQDPNPPSVQMYNQVKARLAGMKDATTGRAAAGYTGNNAPIYAVVTNDSQGKLVIGADPDDAIGGVYAIVTEAYYNADNTLAFKFLFVEKPE
;
A
#
# COMPACT_ATOMS: atom_id res chain seq x y z
N MET A 1 -3.40 13.59 -12.40
CA MET A 1 -2.94 12.23 -12.06
C MET A 1 -4.10 11.28 -12.27
N ALA A 2 -3.99 10.30 -13.13
CA ALA A 2 -4.96 9.21 -13.23
C ALA A 2 -4.36 8.01 -12.49
N ILE A 3 -5.11 7.44 -11.55
CA ILE A 3 -4.65 6.35 -10.70
C ILE A 3 -5.12 5.04 -11.28
N GLN A 4 -4.18 4.11 -11.48
CA GLN A 4 -4.46 2.72 -11.84
C GLN A 4 -4.17 1.81 -10.64
N TYR A 5 -5.02 0.83 -10.40
CA TYR A 5 -4.85 -0.12 -9.30
C TYR A 5 -4.10 -1.36 -9.74
N PHE A 6 -3.14 -1.76 -8.92
CA PHE A 6 -2.36 -2.97 -9.17
C PHE A 6 -3.25 -4.21 -9.01
N ASP A 7 -3.32 -5.04 -10.05
CA ASP A 7 -4.06 -6.30 -10.00
C ASP A 7 -3.23 -7.38 -9.29
N CYS A 8 -3.65 -7.71 -8.10
CA CYS A 8 -3.00 -8.69 -7.23
C CYS A 8 -3.48 -10.13 -7.48
N LYS A 9 -4.21 -10.40 -8.58
CA LYS A 9 -4.79 -11.73 -8.85
C LYS A 9 -5.56 -12.31 -7.66
N GLY A 10 -6.40 -11.49 -7.06
CA GLY A 10 -7.31 -11.93 -6.01
C GLY A 10 -7.43 -11.01 -4.81
N TYR A 11 -6.34 -10.58 -4.18
CA TYR A 11 -6.35 -9.76 -2.97
C TYR A 11 -5.01 -9.05 -2.74
N GLY A 12 -5.07 -7.91 -2.03
CA GLY A 12 -3.88 -7.22 -1.57
C GLY A 12 -3.22 -7.96 -0.41
N GLN A 13 -1.91 -7.99 -0.41
CA GLN A 13 -1.09 -8.66 0.61
C GLN A 13 -0.05 -7.70 1.16
N LEU A 14 0.24 -7.87 2.43
CA LEU A 14 1.40 -7.33 3.10
C LEU A 14 2.24 -8.52 3.60
N GLU A 15 3.47 -8.65 3.13
CA GLU A 15 4.33 -9.76 3.52
C GLU A 15 4.78 -9.58 4.99
N PRO A 16 4.27 -10.39 5.92
CA PRO A 16 4.50 -10.17 7.36
C PRO A 16 5.97 -10.26 7.75
N SER A 17 6.75 -11.11 7.08
CA SER A 17 8.18 -11.29 7.33
C SER A 17 9.02 -10.09 6.89
N GLN A 18 8.45 -9.18 6.10
CA GLN A 18 9.10 -7.99 5.56
C GLN A 18 8.57 -6.68 6.15
N VAL A 19 7.79 -6.74 7.23
CA VAL A 19 7.33 -5.55 7.95
C VAL A 19 8.31 -5.24 9.08
N TRP A 20 8.98 -4.09 8.97
CA TRP A 20 10.00 -3.65 9.93
C TRP A 20 9.60 -2.31 10.54
N PHE A 21 9.12 -2.35 11.78
CA PHE A 21 8.86 -1.15 12.56
C PHE A 21 10.18 -0.61 13.16
N THR A 22 10.27 0.71 13.24
CA THR A 22 11.46 1.37 13.77
C THR A 22 11.62 1.22 15.28
N ARG A 23 10.50 1.00 16.00
CA ARG A 23 10.49 0.81 17.45
C ARG A 23 9.29 -0.04 17.89
N ALA A 24 9.36 -0.58 19.10
CA ALA A 24 8.25 -1.30 19.71
C ALA A 24 7.07 -0.37 20.04
N GLY A 25 5.86 -0.91 20.09
CA GLY A 25 4.66 -0.17 20.44
C GLY A 25 4.05 0.67 19.31
N MET A 26 4.52 0.48 18.09
CA MET A 26 4.01 1.16 16.89
C MET A 26 2.71 0.56 16.35
N SER A 27 1.97 -0.16 17.17
CA SER A 27 0.72 -0.78 16.73
C SER A 27 -0.44 -0.43 17.62
N GLU A 28 -1.60 -0.30 17.01
CA GLU A 28 -2.90 -0.18 17.67
C GLU A 28 -3.72 -1.43 17.34
N SER A 29 -4.51 -1.88 18.29
CA SER A 29 -5.49 -2.94 18.09
C SER A 29 -6.87 -2.44 18.49
N GLN A 30 -7.91 -3.11 18.00
CA GLN A 30 -9.30 -2.80 18.36
C GLN A 30 -9.86 -1.51 17.74
N CYS A 31 -9.40 -1.10 16.55
CA CYS A 31 -10.13 -0.13 15.74
C CYS A 31 -11.13 -0.86 14.85
N GLU A 32 -12.35 -0.37 14.84
CA GLU A 32 -13.40 -0.82 13.93
C GLU A 32 -13.27 -0.10 12.59
N LEU A 33 -13.48 -0.82 11.49
CA LEU A 33 -13.60 -0.16 10.19
C LEU A 33 -14.91 0.63 10.12
N ASP A 34 -14.82 1.91 9.78
CA ASP A 34 -15.97 2.80 9.62
C ASP A 34 -16.86 2.34 8.46
N PRO A 35 -18.07 1.79 8.72
CA PRO A 35 -18.93 1.25 7.68
C PRO A 35 -19.46 2.32 6.72
N ASP A 36 -19.65 3.54 7.19
CA ASP A 36 -20.25 4.63 6.40
C ASP A 36 -19.23 5.23 5.42
N LYS A 37 -17.99 5.39 5.86
CA LYS A 37 -16.93 6.00 5.05
C LYS A 37 -16.38 5.07 3.98
N PHE A 38 -16.29 3.79 4.27
CA PHE A 38 -15.79 2.79 3.32
C PHE A 38 -16.75 2.55 2.15
N ALA A 39 -18.05 2.76 2.35
CA ALA A 39 -19.06 2.59 1.29
C ALA A 39 -18.78 3.43 0.04
N ALA A 40 -18.16 4.60 0.20
CA ALA A 40 -17.89 5.51 -0.91
C ALA A 40 -16.55 5.27 -1.62
N HIS A 41 -15.62 4.52 -1.00
CA HIS A 41 -14.23 4.50 -1.43
C HIS A 41 -13.63 3.10 -1.65
N PHE A 42 -14.24 2.04 -1.14
CA PHE A 42 -13.76 0.67 -1.32
C PHE A 42 -14.78 -0.19 -2.05
N PRO A 43 -14.35 -1.05 -2.96
CA PRO A 43 -15.27 -1.96 -3.63
C PRO A 43 -15.86 -2.96 -2.62
N ALA A 44 -17.10 -3.35 -2.85
CA ALA A 44 -17.70 -4.42 -2.07
C ALA A 44 -17.06 -5.77 -2.42
N LEU A 45 -16.89 -6.63 -1.41
CA LEU A 45 -16.50 -8.01 -1.65
C LEU A 45 -17.58 -8.76 -2.41
N PRO A 46 -17.20 -9.66 -3.33
CA PRO A 46 -18.15 -10.54 -3.99
C PRO A 46 -19.04 -11.28 -2.99
N THR A 47 -20.26 -11.56 -3.37
CA THR A 47 -21.26 -12.20 -2.50
C THR A 47 -20.80 -13.56 -1.96
N GLU A 48 -20.07 -14.33 -2.78
CA GLU A 48 -19.50 -15.61 -2.37
C GLU A 48 -18.42 -15.51 -1.31
N VAL A 49 -17.81 -14.32 -1.16
CA VAL A 49 -16.71 -14.10 -0.19
C VAL A 49 -17.22 -13.47 1.10
N ALA A 50 -18.00 -12.41 1.02
CA ALA A 50 -18.44 -11.64 2.18
C ALA A 50 -19.86 -11.08 2.06
N GLY A 51 -20.69 -11.64 1.19
CA GLY A 51 -22.08 -11.20 1.01
C GLY A 51 -22.19 -9.78 0.47
N GLY A 52 -21.22 -9.32 -0.32
CA GLY A 52 -21.19 -7.96 -0.86
C GLY A 52 -20.79 -6.89 0.15
N LYS A 53 -20.27 -7.26 1.31
CA LYS A 53 -19.82 -6.30 2.33
C LYS A 53 -18.55 -5.56 1.89
N ILE A 54 -18.44 -4.35 2.37
CA ILE A 54 -17.30 -3.47 2.14
C ILE A 54 -16.11 -3.90 3.00
N TYR A 55 -14.90 -3.69 2.52
CA TYR A 55 -13.70 -4.21 3.17
C TYR A 55 -12.46 -3.32 2.97
N ALA A 56 -11.47 -3.51 3.84
CA ALA A 56 -10.12 -2.99 3.69
C ALA A 56 -9.12 -4.15 3.56
N GLU A 57 -8.31 -4.14 2.52
CA GLU A 57 -7.28 -5.16 2.30
C GLU A 57 -6.11 -5.00 3.28
N VAL A 58 -5.40 -6.09 3.51
CA VAL A 58 -4.11 -6.05 4.22
C VAL A 58 -3.13 -5.23 3.38
N GLY A 59 -2.38 -4.35 4.03
CA GLY A 59 -1.53 -3.37 3.34
C GLY A 59 -2.23 -2.06 2.98
N ALA A 60 -3.55 -1.93 3.19
CA ALA A 60 -4.26 -0.67 3.03
C ALA A 60 -3.88 0.32 4.13
N PHE A 61 -3.70 1.57 3.77
CA PHE A 61 -3.46 2.68 4.68
C PHE A 61 -4.78 3.27 5.15
N LEU A 62 -4.85 3.54 6.44
CA LEU A 62 -6.06 3.97 7.12
C LEU A 62 -5.74 5.16 8.02
N MET A 63 -6.67 6.09 8.16
CA MET A 63 -6.59 7.11 9.20
C MET A 63 -7.32 6.67 10.45
N ILE A 64 -6.70 6.90 11.61
CA ILE A 64 -7.12 6.38 12.89
C ILE A 64 -7.67 7.50 13.76
N ASP A 65 -8.95 7.40 14.09
CA ASP A 65 -9.56 8.16 15.19
C ASP A 65 -9.39 7.38 16.49
N LYS A 66 -8.43 7.79 17.29
CA LYS A 66 -8.11 7.09 18.55
C LYS A 66 -9.19 7.25 19.62
N GLU A 67 -9.93 8.35 19.60
CA GLU A 67 -10.98 8.61 20.59
C GLU A 67 -12.18 7.70 20.36
N ARG A 68 -12.58 7.57 19.09
CA ARG A 68 -13.69 6.71 18.68
C ARG A 68 -13.29 5.26 18.41
N LYS A 69 -12.00 4.98 18.32
CA LYS A 69 -11.44 3.69 17.90
C LYS A 69 -11.95 3.25 16.52
N ILE A 70 -11.98 4.20 15.60
CA ILE A 70 -12.45 3.98 14.23
C ILE A 70 -11.28 4.15 13.27
N ALA A 71 -11.16 3.24 12.33
CA ALA A 71 -10.27 3.33 11.19
C ALA A 71 -11.08 3.65 9.93
N THR A 72 -10.64 4.64 9.18
CA THR A 72 -11.36 5.12 8.00
C THR A 72 -10.41 5.36 6.82
N VAL A 73 -11.00 5.58 5.66
CA VAL A 73 -10.24 5.90 4.43
C VAL A 73 -9.46 7.20 4.63
N PRO A 74 -8.19 7.25 4.22
CA PRO A 74 -7.40 8.46 4.26
C PRO A 74 -8.03 9.56 3.38
N THR A 75 -8.16 10.75 3.95
CA THR A 75 -8.58 11.95 3.24
C THR A 75 -7.71 13.13 3.61
N ALA A 76 -7.55 14.09 2.69
CA ALA A 76 -6.79 15.31 2.96
C ALA A 76 -7.37 16.11 4.14
N ALA A 77 -8.68 16.14 4.29
CA ALA A 77 -9.34 16.82 5.40
C ALA A 77 -8.96 16.21 6.76
N MET A 78 -8.90 14.89 6.86
CA MET A 78 -8.48 14.20 8.09
C MET A 78 -6.99 14.39 8.36
N GLY A 79 -6.16 14.37 7.31
CA GLY A 79 -4.73 14.70 7.43
C GLY A 79 -4.51 16.09 8.01
N ALA A 80 -5.26 17.09 7.55
CA ALA A 80 -5.22 18.46 8.08
C ALA A 80 -5.67 18.55 9.54
N LEU A 81 -6.54 17.66 10.01
CA LEU A 81 -6.97 17.56 11.41
C LEU A 81 -5.97 16.81 12.31
N GLY A 82 -4.87 16.31 11.74
CA GLY A 82 -3.83 15.62 12.47
C GLY A 82 -4.12 14.17 12.84
N PHE A 83 -5.09 13.53 12.19
CA PHE A 83 -5.30 12.09 12.34
C PHE A 83 -4.06 11.32 11.90
N LYS A 84 -3.71 10.30 12.67
CA LYS A 84 -2.53 9.48 12.35
C LYS A 84 -2.85 8.45 11.28
N MET A 85 -1.94 8.33 10.32
CA MET A 85 -1.96 7.27 9.32
C MET A 85 -1.40 5.98 9.91
N GLY A 86 -2.08 4.88 9.64
CA GLY A 86 -1.63 3.53 9.94
C GLY A 86 -1.84 2.60 8.77
N ILE A 87 -1.12 1.50 8.75
CA ILE A 87 -1.26 0.42 7.77
C ILE A 87 -1.99 -0.76 8.41
N ASN A 88 -2.98 -1.31 7.71
CA ASN A 88 -3.57 -2.59 8.09
C ASN A 88 -2.55 -3.71 7.86
N TYR A 89 -1.93 -4.19 8.93
CA TYR A 89 -1.00 -5.32 8.87
C TYR A 89 -1.50 -6.54 9.67
N SER A 90 -2.81 -6.67 9.77
CA SER A 90 -3.45 -7.83 10.35
C SER A 90 -2.91 -9.08 9.67
N THR A 91 -2.08 -9.82 10.41
CA THR A 91 -1.59 -11.10 9.91
C THR A 91 -2.77 -12.05 9.83
N GLU A 92 -2.90 -12.67 8.70
CA GLU A 92 -3.85 -13.74 8.53
C GLU A 92 -3.58 -14.83 9.56
N VAL A 93 -4.59 -15.09 10.31
CA VAL A 93 -4.57 -16.28 11.14
C VAL A 93 -5.19 -17.37 10.29
N LEU A 94 -4.37 -18.10 9.55
CA LEU A 94 -4.77 -19.28 8.80
C LEU A 94 -5.20 -20.40 9.75
N TYR A 95 -6.18 -20.13 10.61
CA TYR A 95 -6.76 -21.17 11.48
C TYR A 95 -7.66 -22.13 10.70
N ASN A 96 -8.02 -21.78 9.48
CA ASN A 96 -8.84 -22.64 8.66
C ASN A 96 -8.21 -22.83 7.28
N GLN A 97 -7.26 -23.75 7.21
CA GLN A 97 -6.60 -24.15 5.95
C GLN A 97 -7.58 -24.72 4.90
N PHE A 98 -8.83 -25.00 5.29
CA PHE A 98 -9.82 -25.61 4.41
C PHE A 98 -10.69 -24.61 3.64
N THR A 99 -10.63 -23.33 3.98
CA THR A 99 -11.33 -22.27 3.23
C THR A 99 -10.42 -21.08 3.00
N PRO A 100 -9.37 -21.23 2.18
CA PRO A 100 -8.60 -20.07 1.74
C PRO A 100 -9.52 -19.21 0.89
N GLY A 101 -9.95 -18.09 1.42
CA GLY A 101 -10.84 -17.17 0.74
C GLY A 101 -10.31 -15.74 0.85
N ARG A 102 -10.73 -14.89 -0.07
CA ARG A 102 -10.41 -13.46 -0.09
C ARG A 102 -10.73 -12.78 1.25
N ARG A 103 -11.69 -13.30 1.99
CA ARG A 103 -12.07 -12.83 3.33
C ARG A 103 -10.93 -12.93 4.35
N ASN A 104 -10.00 -13.87 4.18
CA ASN A 104 -8.88 -14.06 5.11
C ASN A 104 -7.82 -12.96 4.95
N PHE A 105 -7.88 -12.19 3.85
CA PHE A 105 -6.91 -11.16 3.47
C PHE A 105 -7.49 -9.75 3.49
N CYS A 106 -8.66 -9.59 4.06
CA CYS A 106 -9.30 -8.28 4.20
C CYS A 106 -10.19 -8.23 5.43
N MET A 107 -10.32 -7.03 5.99
CA MET A 107 -11.22 -6.75 7.10
C MET A 107 -12.50 -6.14 6.55
N ILE A 108 -13.61 -6.59 7.08
CA ILE A 108 -14.95 -6.15 6.67
C ILE A 108 -15.36 -4.93 7.49
N ALA A 109 -16.03 -3.97 6.86
CA ALA A 109 -16.57 -2.80 7.57
C ALA A 109 -17.48 -3.23 8.72
N GLY A 110 -17.34 -2.59 9.87
CA GLY A 110 -17.97 -2.98 11.11
C GLY A 110 -17.26 -4.09 11.90
N GLU A 111 -16.16 -4.64 11.38
CA GLU A 111 -15.30 -5.58 12.12
C GLU A 111 -14.07 -4.87 12.68
N TYR A 112 -13.57 -5.39 13.81
CA TYR A 112 -12.35 -4.86 14.41
C TYR A 112 -11.12 -5.27 13.63
N LEU A 113 -10.24 -4.31 13.39
CA LEU A 113 -8.91 -4.54 12.85
C LEU A 113 -8.02 -5.10 13.96
N PRO A 114 -7.47 -6.30 13.84
CA PRO A 114 -6.64 -6.88 14.88
C PRO A 114 -5.30 -6.15 15.05
N ARG A 115 -4.77 -5.53 13.99
CA ARG A 115 -3.51 -4.78 14.04
C ARG A 115 -3.45 -3.68 13.01
N ILE A 116 -3.13 -2.48 13.48
CA ILE A 116 -2.79 -1.33 12.66
C ILE A 116 -1.40 -0.85 13.09
N GLY A 117 -0.47 -0.78 12.15
CA GLY A 117 0.86 -0.26 12.39
C GLY A 117 0.95 1.22 12.04
N PHE A 118 1.46 2.05 12.94
CA PHE A 118 1.72 3.45 12.63
C PHE A 118 2.97 3.60 11.78
N ILE A 119 2.92 4.55 10.86
CA ILE A 119 4.00 4.79 9.90
C ILE A 119 4.94 5.85 10.46
N GLU A 120 6.24 5.54 10.40
CA GLU A 120 7.32 6.47 10.71
C GLU A 120 8.46 6.31 9.70
N PRO A 121 9.27 7.36 9.48
CA PRO A 121 10.48 7.26 8.68
C PRO A 121 11.42 6.15 9.18
N GLY A 122 12.02 5.40 8.26
CA GLY A 122 12.84 4.22 8.54
C GLY A 122 12.07 2.89 8.56
N MET A 123 10.75 2.91 8.66
CA MET A 123 9.94 1.70 8.52
C MET A 123 10.05 1.11 7.12
N ARG A 124 9.96 -0.22 7.03
CA ARG A 124 9.96 -0.94 5.76
C ARG A 124 8.79 -1.89 5.68
N ILE A 125 8.23 -2.02 4.48
CA ILE A 125 7.18 -3.00 4.18
C ILE A 125 7.42 -3.62 2.80
N CYS A 126 6.79 -4.78 2.59
CA CYS A 126 6.63 -5.37 1.27
C CYS A 126 5.15 -5.64 1.04
N THR A 127 4.58 -5.06 0.00
CA THR A 127 3.14 -5.20 -0.31
C THR A 127 2.87 -5.13 -1.82
N ASN A 128 1.76 -5.71 -2.22
CA ASN A 128 1.17 -5.55 -3.54
C ASN A 128 -0.16 -4.74 -3.49
N THR A 129 -0.55 -4.26 -2.30
CA THR A 129 -1.70 -3.37 -2.11
C THR A 129 -1.32 -1.95 -2.51
N VAL A 130 -1.10 -1.75 -3.80
CA VAL A 130 -0.59 -0.50 -4.37
C VAL A 130 -1.43 -0.03 -5.56
N ALA A 131 -1.21 1.21 -5.94
CA ALA A 131 -1.66 1.81 -7.18
C ALA A 131 -0.46 2.52 -7.84
N TRP A 132 -0.63 3.05 -9.03
CA TRP A 132 0.40 3.86 -9.69
C TRP A 132 -0.19 5.04 -10.43
N ASP A 133 0.65 6.04 -10.69
CA ASP A 133 0.33 7.15 -11.56
C ASP A 133 0.58 6.71 -13.01
N ASP A 134 -0.49 6.65 -13.81
CA ASP A 134 -0.43 6.22 -15.21
C ASP A 134 0.24 7.26 -16.13
N THR A 135 0.46 8.48 -15.67
CA THR A 135 1.24 9.47 -16.39
C THR A 135 2.75 9.27 -16.24
N VAL A 136 3.18 8.52 -15.22
CA VAL A 136 4.59 8.20 -14.92
C VAL A 136 4.96 6.79 -15.39
N PHE A 137 4.04 5.86 -15.28
CA PHE A 137 4.18 4.46 -15.71
C PHE A 137 3.07 4.14 -16.70
N GLU A 138 3.28 4.57 -17.93
CA GLU A 138 2.31 4.36 -19.02
C GLU A 138 2.19 2.90 -19.39
N VAL A 139 0.97 2.47 -19.65
CA VAL A 139 0.64 1.11 -20.07
C VAL A 139 0.37 1.10 -21.57
N ASP A 140 1.09 0.24 -22.29
CA ASP A 140 0.86 0.01 -23.71
C ASP A 140 -0.28 -1.00 -23.89
N ALA A 141 -1.39 -0.56 -24.49
CA ALA A 141 -2.53 -1.42 -24.78
C ALA A 141 -2.21 -2.52 -25.82
N GLN A 142 -1.11 -2.39 -26.56
CA GLN A 142 -0.65 -3.39 -27.54
C GLN A 142 0.30 -4.41 -26.94
N ASP A 143 0.85 -4.17 -25.73
CA ASP A 143 1.68 -5.14 -25.02
C ASP A 143 0.80 -6.33 -24.56
N PRO A 144 1.18 -7.59 -24.86
CA PRO A 144 0.43 -8.76 -24.41
C PRO A 144 0.42 -8.98 -22.90
N ASN A 145 1.30 -8.30 -22.17
CA ASN A 145 1.36 -8.40 -20.71
C ASN A 145 0.24 -7.57 -20.05
N PRO A 146 -0.35 -8.08 -18.96
CA PRO A 146 -1.30 -7.30 -18.16
C PRO A 146 -0.71 -5.97 -17.67
N PRO A 147 -1.53 -4.90 -17.50
CA PRO A 147 -1.09 -3.59 -17.03
C PRO A 147 -0.18 -3.62 -15.80
N SER A 148 -0.55 -4.39 -14.78
CA SER A 148 0.25 -4.52 -13.55
C SER A 148 1.63 -5.15 -13.79
N VAL A 149 1.75 -6.07 -14.75
CA VAL A 149 3.05 -6.67 -15.13
C VAL A 149 3.91 -5.67 -15.88
N GLN A 150 3.31 -4.89 -16.78
CA GLN A 150 4.02 -3.83 -17.51
C GLN A 150 4.59 -2.79 -16.55
N MET A 151 3.77 -2.28 -15.64
CA MET A 151 4.17 -1.33 -14.60
C MET A 151 5.28 -1.92 -13.71
N TYR A 152 5.11 -3.15 -13.23
CA TYR A 152 6.13 -3.85 -12.46
C TYR A 152 7.47 -3.91 -13.18
N ASN A 153 7.48 -4.25 -14.46
CA ASN A 153 8.69 -4.33 -15.28
C ASN A 153 9.34 -2.96 -15.48
N GLN A 154 8.54 -1.89 -15.67
CA GLN A 154 9.05 -0.51 -15.77
C GLN A 154 9.71 -0.06 -14.46
N VAL A 155 9.05 -0.30 -13.30
CA VAL A 155 9.63 -0.02 -11.99
C VAL A 155 10.94 -0.79 -11.79
N LYS A 156 10.94 -2.09 -12.10
CA LYS A 156 12.13 -2.94 -11.99
C LYS A 156 13.28 -2.44 -12.86
N ALA A 157 13.01 -2.05 -14.10
CA ALA A 157 14.00 -1.51 -15.01
C ALA A 157 14.57 -0.17 -14.50
N ARG A 158 13.70 0.73 -14.03
CA ARG A 158 14.12 2.02 -13.46
C ARG A 158 14.98 1.83 -12.20
N LEU A 159 14.60 0.92 -11.29
CA LEU A 159 15.39 0.59 -10.10
C LEU A 159 16.75 -0.03 -10.46
N ALA A 160 16.84 -0.85 -11.51
CA ALA A 160 18.11 -1.41 -11.98
C ALA A 160 19.04 -0.30 -12.50
N GLY A 161 18.52 0.70 -13.21
CA GLY A 161 19.27 1.88 -13.66
C GLY A 161 19.75 2.81 -12.55
N MET A 162 19.13 2.73 -11.36
CA MET A 162 19.51 3.51 -10.18
C MET A 162 20.68 2.90 -9.37
N LYS A 163 21.01 1.64 -9.63
CA LYS A 163 22.12 0.94 -8.95
C LYS A 163 23.41 1.09 -9.74
N ASP A 164 24.50 1.40 -9.04
CA ASP A 164 25.82 1.31 -9.62
C ASP A 164 26.12 -0.14 -10.01
N ALA A 165 26.50 -0.35 -11.28
CA ALA A 165 26.73 -1.68 -11.85
C ALA A 165 27.88 -2.44 -11.16
N THR A 166 28.82 -1.71 -10.55
CA THR A 166 30.01 -2.29 -9.91
C THR A 166 29.77 -2.62 -8.44
N THR A 167 29.06 -1.74 -7.72
CA THR A 167 28.90 -1.86 -6.26
C THR A 167 27.52 -2.39 -5.85
N GLY A 168 26.55 -2.44 -6.76
CA GLY A 168 25.14 -2.77 -6.48
C GLY A 168 24.44 -1.77 -5.54
N ARG A 169 25.11 -0.68 -5.17
CA ARG A 169 24.59 0.39 -4.32
C ARG A 169 23.89 1.44 -5.15
N ALA A 170 23.08 2.26 -4.50
CA ALA A 170 22.49 3.43 -5.14
C ALA A 170 23.59 4.30 -5.76
N ALA A 171 23.44 4.63 -7.04
CA ALA A 171 24.37 5.54 -7.72
C ALA A 171 24.33 6.92 -7.05
N ALA A 172 25.47 7.57 -6.91
CA ALA A 172 25.54 8.92 -6.38
C ALA A 172 24.88 9.90 -7.37
N GLY A 173 23.95 10.72 -6.88
CA GLY A 173 23.28 11.73 -7.66
C GLY A 173 22.03 11.22 -8.41
N TYR A 174 20.94 11.13 -7.69
CA TYR A 174 19.62 10.87 -8.27
C TYR A 174 19.11 12.12 -9.00
N THR A 175 19.33 12.21 -10.31
CA THR A 175 18.83 13.31 -11.13
C THR A 175 18.11 12.78 -12.37
N GLY A 176 17.02 13.40 -12.76
CA GLY A 176 16.23 13.00 -13.93
C GLY A 176 15.65 11.59 -13.79
N ASN A 177 15.84 10.73 -14.79
CA ASN A 177 15.32 9.35 -14.79
C ASN A 177 15.88 8.46 -13.66
N ASN A 178 16.88 8.93 -12.94
CA ASN A 178 17.46 8.24 -11.78
C ASN A 178 16.93 8.78 -10.45
N ALA A 179 15.97 9.68 -10.44
CA ALA A 179 15.34 10.15 -9.22
C ALA A 179 14.64 8.99 -8.49
N PRO A 180 14.57 9.02 -7.15
CA PRO A 180 13.83 8.03 -6.38
C PRO A 180 12.40 7.88 -6.90
N ILE A 181 11.91 6.64 -6.93
CA ILE A 181 10.51 6.40 -7.25
C ILE A 181 9.73 6.57 -5.94
N TYR A 182 9.04 7.69 -5.83
CA TYR A 182 8.20 7.95 -4.66
C TYR A 182 6.90 7.14 -4.73
N ALA A 183 6.35 6.89 -3.56
CA ALA A 183 5.03 6.32 -3.38
C ALA A 183 4.37 7.00 -2.18
N VAL A 184 3.20 7.56 -2.40
CA VAL A 184 2.46 8.31 -1.39
C VAL A 184 1.00 7.88 -1.36
N VAL A 185 0.33 8.09 -0.23
CA VAL A 185 -1.12 7.94 -0.14
C VAL A 185 -1.75 9.24 -0.55
N THR A 186 -2.61 9.21 -1.56
CA THR A 186 -3.34 10.38 -2.08
C THR A 186 -4.82 10.29 -1.73
N ASN A 187 -5.55 11.40 -1.88
CA ASN A 187 -6.97 11.46 -1.56
C ASN A 187 -7.82 10.43 -2.35
N ASP A 188 -7.42 10.12 -3.56
CA ASP A 188 -8.17 9.23 -4.47
C ASP A 188 -7.61 7.80 -4.51
N SER A 189 -6.56 7.52 -3.73
CA SER A 189 -5.86 6.23 -3.76
C SER A 189 -6.56 5.10 -3.01
N GLN A 190 -7.68 5.37 -2.36
CA GLN A 190 -8.40 4.37 -1.55
C GLN A 190 -7.52 3.70 -0.49
N GLY A 191 -6.60 4.46 0.11
CA GLY A 191 -5.65 3.96 1.10
C GLY A 191 -4.49 3.14 0.51
N LYS A 192 -4.26 3.17 -0.79
CA LYS A 192 -3.10 2.51 -1.40
C LYS A 192 -1.95 3.49 -1.60
N LEU A 193 -0.72 2.98 -1.54
CA LEU A 193 0.44 3.74 -1.99
C LEU A 193 0.41 3.88 -3.51
N VAL A 194 0.42 5.10 -4.00
CA VAL A 194 0.48 5.42 -5.44
C VAL A 194 1.92 5.57 -5.84
N ILE A 195 2.45 4.60 -6.56
CA ILE A 195 3.83 4.58 -7.06
C ILE A 195 3.95 5.58 -8.21
N GLY A 196 4.95 6.46 -8.14
CA GLY A 196 5.17 7.51 -9.13
C GLY A 196 4.43 8.82 -8.86
N ALA A 197 3.55 8.88 -7.87
CA ALA A 197 2.86 10.11 -7.49
C ALA A 197 3.84 11.17 -6.95
N ASP A 198 3.48 12.43 -7.13
CA ASP A 198 4.23 13.55 -6.59
C ASP A 198 4.18 13.52 -5.05
N PRO A 199 5.32 13.67 -4.35
CA PRO A 199 5.33 13.80 -2.90
C PRO A 199 4.43 14.91 -2.34
N ASP A 200 4.18 15.95 -3.10
CA ASP A 200 3.30 17.04 -2.66
C ASP A 200 1.80 16.65 -2.64
N ASP A 201 1.42 15.57 -3.33
CA ASP A 201 0.07 15.00 -3.27
C ASP A 201 -0.16 14.11 -2.03
N ALA A 202 0.86 13.91 -1.20
CA ALA A 202 0.79 13.05 -0.03
C ALA A 202 -0.18 13.59 1.03
N ILE A 203 -1.05 12.71 1.51
CA ILE A 203 -1.91 12.99 2.67
C ILE A 203 -1.38 12.27 3.91
N GLY A 204 -1.63 12.85 5.09
CA GLY A 204 -1.24 12.25 6.37
C GLY A 204 0.27 12.11 6.59
N GLY A 205 1.10 12.80 5.80
CA GLY A 205 2.56 12.82 5.97
C GLY A 205 3.26 11.48 5.71
N VAL A 206 2.66 10.62 4.89
CA VAL A 206 3.23 9.31 4.53
C VAL A 206 3.98 9.42 3.22
N TYR A 207 5.30 9.30 3.29
CA TYR A 207 6.21 9.31 2.16
C TYR A 207 7.00 8.01 2.12
N ALA A 208 7.02 7.34 1.00
CA ALA A 208 7.81 6.15 0.81
C ALA A 208 8.60 6.21 -0.49
N ILE A 209 9.70 5.47 -0.56
CA ILE A 209 10.42 5.20 -1.79
C ILE A 209 10.36 3.71 -2.10
N VAL A 210 10.21 3.37 -3.37
CA VAL A 210 10.28 1.99 -3.83
C VAL A 210 11.74 1.57 -3.84
N THR A 211 12.08 0.53 -3.08
CA THR A 211 13.46 0.04 -2.97
C THR A 211 13.72 -1.21 -3.79
N GLU A 212 12.68 -1.99 -4.04
CA GLU A 212 12.80 -3.25 -4.78
C GLU A 212 11.46 -3.65 -5.40
N ALA A 213 11.48 -4.13 -6.65
CA ALA A 213 10.42 -4.91 -7.24
C ALA A 213 10.62 -6.39 -6.81
N TYR A 214 9.67 -6.97 -6.12
CA TYR A 214 9.82 -8.21 -5.35
C TYR A 214 8.77 -9.25 -5.75
N TYR A 215 9.03 -10.51 -5.43
CA TYR A 215 8.04 -11.57 -5.48
C TYR A 215 7.73 -12.05 -4.06
N ASN A 216 6.47 -12.07 -3.70
CA ASN A 216 6.02 -12.68 -2.46
C ASN A 216 6.26 -14.19 -2.45
N ALA A 217 6.12 -14.83 -1.29
CA ALA A 217 6.32 -16.27 -1.13
C ALA A 217 5.41 -17.12 -2.02
N ASP A 218 4.24 -16.59 -2.38
CA ASP A 218 3.26 -17.22 -3.30
C ASP A 218 3.51 -16.88 -4.78
N ASN A 219 4.66 -16.27 -5.10
CA ASN A 219 5.04 -15.80 -6.43
C ASN A 219 4.16 -14.65 -6.98
N THR A 220 3.38 -13.97 -6.16
CA THR A 220 2.73 -12.73 -6.58
C THR A 220 3.71 -11.58 -6.66
N LEU A 221 3.48 -10.67 -7.61
CA LEU A 221 4.30 -9.46 -7.75
C LEU A 221 4.03 -8.52 -6.58
N ALA A 222 5.09 -7.93 -6.03
CA ALA A 222 5.02 -6.98 -4.93
C ALA A 222 6.13 -5.95 -5.01
N PHE A 223 6.10 -4.96 -4.11
CA PHE A 223 7.12 -3.93 -4.02
C PHE A 223 7.56 -3.76 -2.57
N LYS A 224 8.86 -3.55 -2.38
CA LYS A 224 9.40 -3.14 -1.09
C LYS A 224 9.52 -1.63 -1.01
N PHE A 225 9.11 -1.11 0.11
CA PHE A 225 9.09 0.32 0.41
C PHE A 225 9.94 0.63 1.64
N LEU A 226 10.60 1.77 1.60
CA LEU A 226 11.22 2.42 2.74
C LEU A 226 10.47 3.73 2.97
N PHE A 227 9.91 3.93 4.17
CA PHE A 227 9.30 5.20 4.53
C PHE A 227 10.37 6.21 4.87
N VAL A 228 10.19 7.42 4.40
CA VAL A 228 11.15 8.52 4.51
C VAL A 228 10.48 9.77 5.07
N GLU A 229 11.26 10.73 5.51
CA GLU A 229 10.77 12.07 5.79
C GLU A 229 10.31 12.75 4.49
N LYS A 230 9.53 13.83 4.63
CA LYS A 230 9.12 14.62 3.47
C LYS A 230 10.36 15.00 2.66
N PRO A 231 10.40 14.69 1.36
CA PRO A 231 11.49 15.17 0.51
C PRO A 231 11.45 16.70 0.43
N GLU A 232 12.65 17.31 0.41
CA GLU A 232 12.83 18.76 0.25
C GLU A 232 12.53 19.20 -1.18
#